data_e1ce4409ac1e7850cf004a63584c54a3
#
_entry.id   e1ce4409ac1e7850cf004a63584c54a3
#
_cell.length_a   1.000
_cell.length_b   1.000
_cell.length_c   1.000
_cell.angle_alpha   90.00
_cell.angle_beta   90.00
_cell.angle_gamma   90.00
#
_symmetry.space_group_name_H-M   'P 1'
#
loop_
_entity.id
_entity.type
_entity.pdbx_description
1 polymer ?
#
loop_
_entity_poly.entity_id
_entity_poly.type
_entity_poly.pdbx_seq_one_letter_code
_entity_poly.pdbx_strand_id
1 'polypeptide(L)'
;MIVAVGSSNPVKAQAVKNVFSLFLPRVEVIIKEVSSIVPPQPMGIDETIRGAIGRAKRALEQEERAEMGVGIEAGLSPVPYSLSGWMDQQYAAIADRHGRVTIGGGPSFEYPAEVVLRVLSTKSEVGKVMDELTGIEGLGRRQGAIGYFSKGALDRVRLSEIAVLMAMIPRLNEEMYFIETKQKRPLG
;
A
#
# COMPACT_ATOMS: atom_id res chain seq x y z
N MET A 1 -18.84 4.91 8.69
CA MET A 1 -17.62 5.52 8.11
C MET A 1 -17.51 5.20 6.63
N ILE A 2 -17.26 6.20 5.82
CA ILE A 2 -16.96 6.02 4.38
C ILE A 2 -15.46 6.17 4.19
N VAL A 3 -14.84 5.22 3.48
CA VAL A 3 -13.41 5.16 3.21
C VAL A 3 -13.19 5.13 1.69
N ALA A 4 -12.46 6.09 1.15
CA ALA A 4 -12.11 6.13 -0.26
C ALA A 4 -10.77 5.42 -0.50
N VAL A 5 -10.71 4.50 -1.48
CA VAL A 5 -9.49 3.76 -1.83
C VAL A 5 -8.97 4.22 -3.18
N GLY A 6 -7.75 4.75 -3.22
CA GLY A 6 -7.08 5.24 -4.43
C GLY A 6 -6.50 4.13 -5.30
N SER A 7 -7.37 3.27 -5.85
CA SER A 7 -6.96 2.17 -6.71
C SER A 7 -8.14 1.62 -7.50
N SER A 8 -7.91 1.23 -8.75
CA SER A 8 -8.86 0.42 -9.54
C SER A 8 -8.73 -1.08 -9.27
N ASN A 9 -7.79 -1.51 -8.41
CA ASN A 9 -7.59 -2.92 -8.10
C ASN A 9 -8.53 -3.38 -6.96
N PRO A 10 -9.49 -4.30 -7.22
CA PRO A 10 -10.45 -4.74 -6.23
C PRO A 10 -9.80 -5.44 -5.02
N VAL A 11 -8.65 -6.08 -5.21
CA VAL A 11 -7.87 -6.70 -4.14
C VAL A 11 -7.48 -5.70 -3.07
N LYS A 12 -7.04 -4.49 -3.47
CA LYS A 12 -6.68 -3.43 -2.53
C LYS A 12 -7.90 -2.91 -1.77
N ALA A 13 -9.04 -2.76 -2.45
CA ALA A 13 -10.28 -2.33 -1.80
C ALA A 13 -10.80 -3.39 -0.80
N GLN A 14 -10.70 -4.67 -1.16
CA GLN A 14 -11.08 -5.76 -0.26
C GLN A 14 -10.21 -5.78 1.00
N ALA A 15 -8.89 -5.60 0.85
CA ALA A 15 -7.96 -5.52 1.99
C ALA A 15 -8.30 -4.37 2.93
N VAL A 16 -8.61 -3.18 2.38
CA VAL A 16 -9.04 -2.04 3.18
C VAL A 16 -10.34 -2.34 3.92
N LYS A 17 -11.34 -2.90 3.22
CA LYS A 17 -12.63 -3.27 3.82
C LYS A 17 -12.44 -4.24 4.98
N ASN A 18 -11.65 -5.29 4.78
CA ASN A 18 -11.41 -6.31 5.79
C ASN A 18 -10.79 -5.69 7.06
N VAL A 19 -9.73 -4.89 6.91
CA VAL A 19 -9.02 -4.29 8.06
C VAL A 19 -9.91 -3.28 8.80
N PHE A 20 -10.55 -2.36 8.09
CA PHE A 20 -11.40 -1.36 8.74
C PHE A 20 -12.60 -1.99 9.47
N SER A 21 -13.14 -3.09 8.93
CA SER A 21 -14.25 -3.82 9.55
C SER A 21 -13.87 -4.54 10.86
N LEU A 22 -12.58 -4.72 11.15
CA LEU A 22 -12.13 -5.24 12.46
C LEU A 22 -12.40 -4.26 13.60
N PHE A 23 -12.40 -2.97 13.31
CA PHE A 23 -12.45 -1.91 14.33
C PHE A 23 -13.72 -1.07 14.26
N LEU A 24 -14.47 -1.13 13.16
CA LEU A 24 -15.62 -0.29 12.89
C LEU A 24 -16.84 -1.13 12.52
N PRO A 25 -18.00 -0.91 13.15
CA PRO A 25 -19.18 -1.76 12.95
C PRO A 25 -19.80 -1.63 11.55
N ARG A 26 -19.60 -0.50 10.88
CA ARG A 26 -20.11 -0.24 9.52
C ARG A 26 -19.09 0.55 8.72
N VAL A 27 -18.56 -0.08 7.67
CA VAL A 27 -17.61 0.54 6.74
C VAL A 27 -18.12 0.39 5.31
N GLU A 28 -18.27 1.51 4.64
CA GLU A 28 -18.47 1.59 3.19
C GLU A 28 -17.13 1.93 2.53
N VAL A 29 -16.69 1.09 1.59
CA VAL A 29 -15.44 1.33 0.84
C VAL A 29 -15.80 1.73 -0.57
N ILE A 30 -15.32 2.90 -0.99
CA ILE A 30 -15.53 3.46 -2.33
C ILE A 30 -14.21 3.47 -3.08
N ILE A 31 -14.19 2.80 -4.23
CA ILE A 31 -13.04 2.79 -5.13
C ILE A 31 -12.99 4.08 -5.92
N LYS A 32 -11.81 4.72 -5.92
CA LYS A 32 -11.50 5.88 -6.77
C LYS A 32 -10.31 5.56 -7.66
N GLU A 33 -10.50 5.71 -8.94
CA GLU A 33 -9.40 5.65 -9.89
C GLU A 33 -8.64 6.98 -9.82
N VAL A 34 -7.41 6.92 -9.32
CA VAL A 34 -6.55 8.08 -9.13
C VAL A 34 -5.25 7.93 -9.93
N SER A 35 -4.79 9.01 -10.51
CA SER A 35 -3.49 9.03 -11.18
C SER A 35 -2.36 8.85 -10.16
N SER A 36 -1.30 8.13 -10.54
CA SER A 36 -0.10 8.02 -9.72
C SER A 36 0.73 9.32 -9.78
N ILE A 37 1.43 9.63 -8.68
CA ILE A 37 2.43 10.72 -8.60
C ILE A 37 3.85 10.17 -8.70
N VAL A 38 3.98 8.86 -8.85
CA VAL A 38 5.24 8.14 -9.01
C VAL A 38 5.18 7.29 -10.28
N PRO A 39 6.30 6.81 -10.80
CA PRO A 39 6.31 5.90 -11.94
C PRO A 39 5.43 4.67 -11.72
N PRO A 40 4.99 4.00 -12.79
CA PRO A 40 4.19 2.77 -12.70
C PRO A 40 4.86 1.67 -11.85
N GLN A 41 6.19 1.58 -11.93
CA GLN A 41 6.99 0.73 -11.06
C GLN A 41 7.83 1.60 -10.12
N PRO A 42 7.40 1.79 -8.86
CA PRO A 42 8.19 2.51 -7.88
C PRO A 42 9.48 1.78 -7.52
N MET A 43 10.56 2.54 -7.38
CA MET A 43 11.86 2.02 -7.02
C MET A 43 12.33 2.63 -5.71
N GLY A 44 12.55 1.78 -4.70
CA GLY A 44 12.92 2.20 -3.35
C GLY A 44 11.73 2.58 -2.47
N ILE A 45 12.02 2.65 -1.18
CA ILE A 45 11.03 2.88 -0.11
C ILE A 45 10.37 4.25 -0.24
N ASP A 46 11.16 5.29 -0.49
CA ASP A 46 10.65 6.68 -0.57
C ASP A 46 9.61 6.83 -1.66
N GLU A 47 9.91 6.37 -2.86
CA GLU A 47 9.00 6.46 -4.00
C GLU A 47 7.72 5.66 -3.77
N THR A 48 7.84 4.46 -3.18
CA THR A 48 6.70 3.61 -2.85
C THR A 48 5.79 4.27 -1.81
N ILE A 49 6.36 4.84 -0.74
CA ILE A 49 5.60 5.56 0.29
C ILE A 49 4.93 6.80 -0.29
N ARG A 50 5.63 7.59 -1.10
CA ARG A 50 5.06 8.77 -1.76
C ARG A 50 3.89 8.38 -2.67
N GLY A 51 4.01 7.27 -3.40
CA GLY A 51 2.92 6.71 -4.20
C GLY A 51 1.70 6.38 -3.36
N ALA A 52 1.88 5.68 -2.24
CA ALA A 52 0.78 5.35 -1.33
C ALA A 52 0.11 6.61 -0.75
N ILE A 53 0.88 7.60 -0.28
CA ILE A 53 0.35 8.88 0.24
C ILE A 53 -0.43 9.64 -0.83
N GLY A 54 0.13 9.74 -2.04
CA GLY A 54 -0.53 10.44 -3.15
C GLY A 54 -1.88 9.81 -3.51
N ARG A 55 -1.95 8.49 -3.54
CA ARG A 55 -3.21 7.77 -3.78
C ARG A 55 -4.22 8.00 -2.65
N ALA A 56 -3.79 7.96 -1.39
CA ALA A 56 -4.66 8.19 -0.24
C ALA A 56 -5.29 9.59 -0.29
N LYS A 57 -4.48 10.62 -0.48
CA LYS A 57 -4.96 12.02 -0.54
C LYS A 57 -5.89 12.25 -1.71
N ARG A 58 -5.53 11.81 -2.92
CA ARG A 58 -6.37 11.98 -4.11
C ARG A 58 -7.71 11.23 -4.03
N ALA A 59 -7.72 10.04 -3.43
CA ALA A 59 -8.98 9.32 -3.21
C ALA A 59 -9.90 10.11 -2.27
N LEU A 60 -9.34 10.68 -1.21
CA LEU A 60 -10.07 11.50 -0.26
C LEU A 60 -10.61 12.79 -0.91
N GLU A 61 -9.82 13.44 -1.75
CA GLU A 61 -10.22 14.63 -2.51
C GLU A 61 -11.37 14.35 -3.48
N GLN A 62 -11.34 13.18 -4.16
CA GLN A 62 -12.36 12.80 -5.14
C GLN A 62 -13.67 12.27 -4.52
N GLU A 63 -13.74 12.02 -3.23
CA GLU A 63 -14.95 11.54 -2.55
C GLU A 63 -15.24 12.41 -1.32
N GLU A 64 -16.06 13.43 -1.52
CA GLU A 64 -16.38 14.40 -0.45
C GLU A 64 -16.99 13.77 0.80
N ARG A 65 -17.74 12.68 0.65
CA ARG A 65 -18.36 11.94 1.77
C ARG A 65 -17.39 11.10 2.56
N ALA A 66 -16.20 10.79 2.01
CA ALA A 66 -15.23 9.96 2.71
C ALA A 66 -14.58 10.71 3.87
N GLU A 67 -14.49 10.05 4.99
CA GLU A 67 -13.80 10.52 6.19
C GLU A 67 -12.30 10.23 6.13
N MET A 68 -11.93 9.14 5.43
CA MET A 68 -10.55 8.72 5.22
C MET A 68 -10.30 8.31 3.79
N GLY A 69 -9.09 8.60 3.31
CA GLY A 69 -8.56 8.08 2.05
C GLY A 69 -7.45 7.06 2.32
N VAL A 70 -7.45 5.96 1.58
CA VAL A 70 -6.42 4.92 1.68
C VAL A 70 -5.74 4.73 0.34
N GLY A 71 -4.41 4.73 0.36
CA GLY A 71 -3.57 4.37 -0.78
C GLY A 71 -2.66 3.21 -0.43
N ILE A 72 -2.48 2.30 -1.36
CA ILE A 72 -1.55 1.18 -1.24
C ILE A 72 -0.66 1.17 -2.48
N GLU A 73 0.64 1.11 -2.27
CA GLU A 73 1.62 1.02 -3.35
C GLU A 73 2.63 -0.08 -3.06
N ALA A 74 3.16 -0.68 -4.13
CA ALA A 74 4.23 -1.68 -4.04
C ALA A 74 5.41 -1.22 -4.89
N GLY A 75 6.62 -1.49 -4.44
CA GLY A 75 7.83 -1.14 -5.14
C GLY A 75 8.96 -2.11 -4.86
N LEU A 76 9.97 -2.08 -5.71
CA LEU A 76 11.21 -2.82 -5.53
C LEU A 76 12.22 -1.97 -4.78
N SER A 77 12.74 -2.51 -3.69
CA SER A 77 13.80 -1.87 -2.89
C SER A 77 15.09 -2.68 -2.93
N PRO A 78 16.25 -2.03 -3.02
CA PRO A 78 17.53 -2.73 -2.99
C PRO A 78 17.78 -3.32 -1.61
N VAL A 79 18.10 -4.61 -1.57
CA VAL A 79 18.47 -5.34 -0.36
C VAL A 79 19.69 -6.19 -0.67
N PRO A 80 20.90 -5.70 -0.40
CA PRO A 80 22.16 -6.32 -0.87
C PRO A 80 22.39 -7.76 -0.44
N TYR A 81 21.72 -8.22 0.63
CA TYR A 81 21.87 -9.55 1.19
C TYR A 81 20.85 -10.56 0.64
N SER A 82 19.92 -10.13 -0.21
CA SER A 82 18.99 -11.04 -0.89
C SER A 82 19.65 -11.65 -2.14
N LEU A 83 19.12 -12.78 -2.64
CA LEU A 83 19.67 -13.51 -3.79
C LEU A 83 19.67 -12.67 -5.07
N SER A 84 18.61 -11.89 -5.27
CA SER A 84 18.48 -10.99 -6.44
C SER A 84 19.01 -9.58 -6.20
N GLY A 85 19.36 -9.24 -4.96
CA GLY A 85 19.70 -7.89 -4.53
C GLY A 85 18.48 -6.97 -4.35
N TRP A 86 17.25 -7.47 -4.52
CA TRP A 86 16.02 -6.67 -4.49
C TRP A 86 14.86 -7.41 -3.84
N MET A 87 14.05 -6.67 -3.10
CA MET A 87 12.82 -7.19 -2.49
C MET A 87 11.61 -6.33 -2.85
N ASP A 88 10.46 -6.97 -3.05
CA ASP A 88 9.16 -6.30 -3.10
C ASP A 88 8.72 -5.91 -1.70
N GLN A 89 8.11 -4.73 -1.59
CA GLN A 89 7.47 -4.30 -0.36
C GLN A 89 6.27 -3.43 -0.67
N GLN A 90 5.18 -3.68 0.05
CA GLN A 90 4.00 -2.81 0.00
C GLN A 90 4.00 -1.82 1.16
N TYR A 91 3.57 -0.60 0.85
CA TYR A 91 3.22 0.40 1.85
C TYR A 91 1.76 0.82 1.69
N ALA A 92 1.10 1.00 2.82
CA ALA A 92 -0.22 1.64 2.89
C ALA A 92 -0.10 3.00 3.55
N ALA A 93 -0.90 3.96 3.09
CA ALA A 93 -1.08 5.25 3.73
C ALA A 93 -2.56 5.50 3.98
N ILE A 94 -2.89 6.08 5.13
CA ILE A 94 -4.24 6.52 5.50
C ILE A 94 -4.20 8.02 5.75
N ALA A 95 -4.94 8.79 4.96
CA ALA A 95 -5.11 10.25 5.11
C ALA A 95 -6.49 10.58 5.65
N ASP A 96 -6.61 11.60 6.50
CA ASP A 96 -7.90 12.13 6.97
C ASP A 96 -8.12 13.58 6.56
N ARG A 97 -9.32 14.10 6.82
CA ARG A 97 -9.73 15.48 6.50
C ARG A 97 -8.98 16.56 7.30
N HIS A 98 -8.32 16.18 8.38
CA HIS A 98 -7.48 17.07 9.19
C HIS A 98 -6.03 17.15 8.68
N GLY A 99 -5.72 16.47 7.57
CA GLY A 99 -4.38 16.45 6.96
C GLY A 99 -3.41 15.47 7.61
N ARG A 100 -3.84 14.69 8.60
CA ARG A 100 -2.99 13.66 9.21
C ARG A 100 -2.81 12.50 8.25
N VAL A 101 -1.59 12.00 8.15
CA VAL A 101 -1.24 10.83 7.35
C VAL A 101 -0.51 9.83 8.22
N THR A 102 -0.96 8.58 8.21
CA THR A 102 -0.29 7.46 8.86
C THR A 102 0.16 6.45 7.81
N ILE A 103 1.27 5.77 8.05
CA ILE A 103 1.92 4.87 7.09
C ILE A 103 2.14 3.51 7.75
N GLY A 104 1.98 2.44 6.98
CA GLY A 104 2.28 1.08 7.41
C GLY A 104 3.00 0.30 6.32
N GLY A 105 4.04 -0.43 6.71
CA GLY A 105 4.74 -1.37 5.83
C GLY A 105 4.12 -2.77 5.92
N GLY A 106 3.94 -3.41 4.77
CA GLY A 106 3.58 -4.82 4.68
C GLY A 106 4.80 -5.73 4.71
N PRO A 107 4.58 -7.06 4.67
CA PRO A 107 5.66 -8.02 4.49
C PRO A 107 6.41 -7.77 3.19
N SER A 108 7.69 -8.08 3.22
CA SER A 108 8.58 -8.02 2.07
C SER A 108 8.95 -9.43 1.63
N PHE A 109 9.14 -9.65 0.33
CA PHE A 109 9.62 -10.90 -0.22
C PHE A 109 10.53 -10.64 -1.44
N GLU A 110 11.34 -11.61 -1.76
CA GLU A 110 12.30 -11.51 -2.84
C GLU A 110 11.74 -12.01 -4.16
N TYR A 111 12.00 -11.26 -5.24
CA TYR A 111 11.76 -11.76 -6.60
C TYR A 111 12.97 -12.52 -7.13
N PRO A 112 12.75 -13.53 -8.01
CA PRO A 112 13.85 -14.13 -8.79
C PRO A 112 14.64 -13.07 -9.56
N ALA A 113 15.94 -13.26 -9.70
CA ALA A 113 16.83 -12.34 -10.39
C ALA A 113 16.36 -12.03 -11.83
N GLU A 114 15.78 -13.02 -12.52
CA GLU A 114 15.22 -12.81 -13.87
C GLU A 114 14.10 -11.77 -13.89
N VAL A 115 13.19 -11.81 -12.91
CA VAL A 115 12.09 -10.82 -12.79
C VAL A 115 12.68 -9.43 -12.59
N VAL A 116 13.62 -9.29 -11.66
CA VAL A 116 14.27 -8.02 -11.35
C VAL A 116 15.00 -7.47 -12.56
N LEU A 117 15.82 -8.28 -13.25
CA LEU A 117 16.55 -7.87 -14.44
C LEU A 117 15.62 -7.39 -15.56
N ARG A 118 14.51 -8.08 -15.81
CA ARG A 118 13.51 -7.65 -16.80
C ARG A 118 12.89 -6.32 -16.42
N VAL A 119 12.48 -6.14 -15.17
CA VAL A 119 11.93 -4.87 -14.68
C VAL A 119 12.92 -3.73 -14.88
N LEU A 120 14.17 -3.91 -14.47
CA LEU A 120 15.21 -2.89 -14.57
C LEU A 120 15.54 -2.53 -16.02
N SER A 121 15.65 -3.54 -16.91
CA SER A 121 16.04 -3.34 -18.32
C SER A 121 14.91 -2.75 -19.16
N THR A 122 13.66 -3.16 -18.94
CA THR A 122 12.50 -2.73 -19.75
C THR A 122 11.74 -1.58 -19.13
N LYS A 123 12.00 -1.23 -17.86
CA LYS A 123 11.22 -0.27 -17.06
C LYS A 123 9.73 -0.66 -16.96
N SER A 124 9.42 -1.95 -17.10
CA SER A 124 8.07 -2.48 -17.00
C SER A 124 7.67 -2.69 -15.54
N GLU A 125 6.37 -2.68 -15.27
CA GLU A 125 5.86 -3.07 -13.96
C GLU A 125 6.12 -4.56 -13.68
N VAL A 126 6.45 -4.89 -12.43
CA VAL A 126 6.59 -6.28 -11.99
C VAL A 126 5.37 -7.13 -12.37
N GLY A 127 4.16 -6.58 -12.23
CA GLY A 127 2.92 -7.29 -12.57
C GLY A 127 2.92 -7.79 -14.01
N LYS A 128 3.33 -6.94 -14.97
CA LYS A 128 3.42 -7.30 -16.38
C LYS A 128 4.49 -8.37 -16.63
N VAL A 129 5.67 -8.20 -16.03
CA VAL A 129 6.74 -9.20 -16.14
C VAL A 129 6.31 -10.55 -15.60
N MET A 130 5.58 -10.56 -14.48
CA MET A 130 5.05 -11.79 -13.88
C MET A 130 3.97 -12.45 -14.75
N ASP A 131 3.07 -11.67 -15.35
CA ASP A 131 2.07 -12.19 -16.30
C ASP A 131 2.74 -12.89 -17.49
N GLU A 132 3.79 -12.27 -18.06
CA GLU A 132 4.57 -12.85 -19.17
C GLU A 132 5.32 -14.14 -18.77
N LEU A 133 5.96 -14.16 -17.59
CA LEU A 133 6.74 -15.31 -17.14
C LEU A 133 5.88 -16.49 -16.69
N THR A 134 4.73 -16.22 -16.10
CA THR A 134 3.84 -17.27 -15.57
C THR A 134 2.79 -17.75 -16.59
N GLY A 135 2.53 -16.97 -17.64
CA GLY A 135 1.42 -17.17 -18.55
C GLY A 135 0.04 -16.92 -17.91
N ILE A 136 -0.01 -16.28 -16.73
CA ILE A 136 -1.24 -16.00 -15.99
C ILE A 136 -1.57 -14.51 -16.12
N GLU A 137 -2.44 -14.16 -17.03
CA GLU A 137 -2.86 -12.78 -17.26
C GLU A 137 -3.59 -12.20 -16.03
N GLY A 138 -3.21 -11.00 -15.66
CA GLY A 138 -3.82 -10.26 -14.55
C GLY A 138 -3.54 -10.86 -13.17
N LEU A 139 -2.44 -11.57 -13.01
CA LEU A 139 -2.02 -12.18 -11.74
C LEU A 139 -2.09 -11.19 -10.58
N GLY A 140 -1.66 -9.95 -10.80
CA GLY A 140 -1.69 -8.86 -9.83
C GLY A 140 -3.08 -8.41 -9.38
N ARG A 141 -4.14 -8.80 -10.09
CA ARG A 141 -5.55 -8.53 -9.71
C ARG A 141 -6.23 -9.73 -9.05
N ARG A 142 -5.49 -10.81 -8.85
CA ARG A 142 -5.91 -12.07 -8.22
C ARG A 142 -5.01 -12.32 -7.00
N GLN A 143 -4.39 -13.48 -6.94
CA GLN A 143 -3.50 -13.88 -5.83
C GLN A 143 -2.19 -13.06 -5.74
N GLY A 144 -1.80 -12.38 -6.83
CA GLY A 144 -0.53 -11.67 -6.93
C GLY A 144 0.68 -12.59 -7.09
N ALA A 145 1.84 -12.00 -7.32
CA ALA A 145 3.09 -12.74 -7.38
C ALA A 145 3.37 -13.53 -6.08
N ILE A 146 3.00 -12.94 -4.93
CA ILE A 146 3.14 -13.62 -3.64
C ILE A 146 2.34 -14.92 -3.58
N GLY A 147 1.12 -14.95 -4.12
CA GLY A 147 0.31 -16.17 -4.19
C GLY A 147 0.94 -17.24 -5.08
N TYR A 148 1.53 -16.81 -6.19
CA TYR A 148 2.25 -17.71 -7.07
C TYR A 148 3.50 -18.32 -6.39
N PHE A 149 4.37 -17.48 -5.83
CA PHE A 149 5.62 -17.94 -5.21
C PHE A 149 5.40 -18.69 -3.90
N SER A 150 4.42 -18.32 -3.11
CA SER A 150 4.08 -19.01 -1.85
C SER A 150 3.24 -20.27 -2.05
N LYS A 151 2.92 -20.64 -3.32
CA LYS A 151 2.04 -21.76 -3.65
C LYS A 151 0.67 -21.66 -2.97
N GLY A 152 0.15 -20.45 -2.87
CA GLY A 152 -1.15 -20.16 -2.27
C GLY A 152 -1.16 -20.02 -0.74
N ALA A 153 -0.02 -20.13 -0.07
CA ALA A 153 0.05 -19.94 1.38
C ALA A 153 -0.26 -18.49 1.83
N LEU A 154 0.03 -17.51 0.96
CA LEU A 154 -0.29 -16.11 1.17
C LEU A 154 -0.75 -15.51 -0.14
N ASP A 155 -1.80 -14.69 -0.12
CA ASP A 155 -2.29 -13.99 -1.29
C ASP A 155 -2.09 -12.45 -1.18
N ARG A 156 -2.38 -11.75 -2.27
CA ARG A 156 -2.20 -10.30 -2.33
C ARG A 156 -3.19 -9.54 -1.43
N VAL A 157 -4.37 -10.09 -1.15
CA VAL A 157 -5.32 -9.47 -0.21
C VAL A 157 -4.68 -9.43 1.17
N ARG A 158 -4.22 -10.59 1.64
CA ARG A 158 -3.62 -10.71 2.97
C ARG A 158 -2.34 -9.91 3.11
N LEU A 159 -1.50 -9.87 2.07
CA LEU A 159 -0.31 -9.02 2.04
C LEU A 159 -0.68 -7.53 2.23
N SER A 160 -1.71 -7.08 1.52
CA SER A 160 -2.19 -5.69 1.60
C SER A 160 -2.90 -5.39 2.93
N GLU A 161 -3.64 -6.35 3.50
CA GLU A 161 -4.26 -6.22 4.82
C GLU A 161 -3.22 -5.88 5.90
N ILE A 162 -2.08 -6.57 5.88
CA ILE A 162 -1.02 -6.32 6.87
C ILE A 162 -0.49 -4.89 6.74
N ALA A 163 -0.24 -4.40 5.53
CA ALA A 163 0.21 -3.03 5.33
C ALA A 163 -0.83 -2.00 5.84
N VAL A 164 -2.12 -2.21 5.53
CA VAL A 164 -3.21 -1.34 5.99
C VAL A 164 -3.36 -1.39 7.51
N LEU A 165 -3.27 -2.58 8.11
CA LEU A 165 -3.31 -2.75 9.56
C LEU A 165 -2.17 -1.99 10.25
N MET A 166 -0.96 -2.07 9.72
CA MET A 166 0.17 -1.30 10.26
C MET A 166 -0.05 0.21 10.16
N ALA A 167 -0.68 0.69 9.09
CA ALA A 167 -1.04 2.10 8.94
C ALA A 167 -2.17 2.53 9.90
N MET A 168 -2.99 1.60 10.37
CA MET A 168 -4.05 1.85 11.38
C MET A 168 -3.50 1.98 12.80
N ILE A 169 -2.35 1.38 13.13
CA ILE A 169 -1.82 1.37 14.50
C ILE A 169 -1.78 2.76 15.15
N PRO A 170 -1.24 3.83 14.51
CA PRO A 170 -1.23 5.14 15.12
C PRO A 170 -2.63 5.72 15.35
N ARG A 171 -3.61 5.34 14.54
CA ARG A 171 -5.00 5.81 14.65
C ARG A 171 -5.79 5.05 15.71
N LEU A 172 -5.39 3.83 16.01
CA LEU A 172 -5.95 3.04 17.12
C LEU A 172 -5.41 3.49 18.49
N ASN A 173 -4.30 4.25 18.50
CA ASN A 173 -3.59 4.69 19.69
C ASN A 173 -3.32 6.19 19.62
N GLU A 174 -4.34 6.98 19.27
CA GLU A 174 -4.21 8.42 18.97
C GLU A 174 -3.54 9.20 20.10
N GLU A 175 -3.85 8.88 21.32
CA GLU A 175 -3.27 9.51 22.52
C GLU A 175 -1.76 9.34 22.65
N MET A 176 -1.18 8.28 22.04
CA MET A 176 0.25 8.02 22.04
C MET A 176 0.98 8.66 20.85
N TYR A 177 0.29 8.75 19.70
CA TYR A 177 0.92 9.17 18.44
C TYR A 177 0.64 10.62 18.06
N PHE A 178 -0.49 11.18 18.48
CA PHE A 178 -0.91 12.54 18.13
C PHE A 178 -0.94 13.44 19.36
N ILE A 179 0.12 13.39 20.17
CA ILE A 179 0.29 14.28 21.32
C ILE A 179 0.40 15.70 20.76
N GLU A 180 -0.59 16.54 21.04
CA GLU A 180 -0.42 17.99 20.91
C GLU A 180 0.75 18.36 21.80
N THR A 181 1.82 18.87 21.21
CA THR A 181 2.94 19.48 21.95
C THR A 181 2.32 20.66 22.72
N LYS A 182 1.89 20.42 23.96
CA LYS A 182 1.58 21.52 24.88
C LYS A 182 2.84 22.39 24.88
N GLN A 183 2.72 23.57 24.28
CA GLN A 183 3.76 24.58 24.28
C GLN A 183 4.40 24.59 25.65
N LYS A 184 5.73 24.34 25.71
CA LYS A 184 6.51 24.62 26.91
C LYS A 184 6.20 26.06 27.29
N ARG A 185 5.44 26.27 28.38
CA ARG A 185 5.39 27.58 29.02
C ARG A 185 6.85 27.94 29.30
N PRO A 186 7.33 29.11 28.85
CA PRO A 186 8.62 29.57 29.29
C PRO A 186 8.57 29.60 30.83
N LEU A 187 9.51 28.89 31.45
CA LEU A 187 9.76 29.05 32.87
C LEU A 187 10.14 30.51 33.09
N GLY A 188 9.22 31.28 33.71
CA GLY A 188 9.49 32.62 34.15
C GLY A 188 10.51 32.67 35.30
#